data_5dcbdc6d3a619dcffc68019e77326ba1
#
_entry.id   5dcbdc6d3a619dcffc68019e77326ba1
#
_cell.length_a   1.000
_cell.length_b   1.000
_cell.length_c   1.000
_cell.angle_alpha   90.00
_cell.angle_beta   90.00
_cell.angle_gamma   90.00
#
_symmetry.space_group_name_H-M   'P 1'
#
loop_
_entity.id
_entity.type
_entity.pdbx_description
1 polymer ?
#
loop_
_entity_poly.entity_id
_entity_poly.type
_entity_poly.pdbx_seq_one_letter_code
_entity_poly.pdbx_strand_id
1 'polypeptide(L)'
;MAKKVLTTIKLQAVGGAASPAPPVGPALGQHGINIMEFCKAFNAQTQQDAGTVIPVVITVYEDRSFTFITKTPPAADLIRKALGLEKGSAEPHRDKVGKITSAQLRSIAEQKFADLNANDLDAATKIIAGTARSMGVDVI
;
A
#
# COMPACT_ATOMS: atom_id res chain seq x y z
N MET A 1 -5.24 -29.91 -7.17
CA MET A 1 -3.93 -30.04 -6.51
C MET A 1 -3.33 -28.67 -6.29
N ALA A 2 -2.70 -28.48 -5.14
CA ALA A 2 -2.01 -27.22 -4.86
C ALA A 2 -0.79 -27.07 -5.77
N LYS A 3 -0.66 -25.91 -6.43
CA LYS A 3 0.50 -25.60 -7.25
C LYS A 3 1.67 -25.24 -6.34
N LYS A 4 2.87 -25.59 -6.75
CA LYS A 4 4.06 -25.29 -5.99
C LYS A 4 4.44 -23.82 -6.22
N VAL A 5 4.65 -23.09 -5.12
CA VAL A 5 5.03 -21.69 -5.18
C VAL A 5 6.49 -21.56 -5.58
N LEU A 6 6.76 -20.83 -6.66
CA LEU A 6 8.10 -20.53 -7.11
C LEU A 6 8.68 -19.36 -6.31
N THR A 7 7.93 -18.25 -6.24
CA THR A 7 8.34 -17.06 -5.51
C THR A 7 7.14 -16.17 -5.19
N THR A 8 7.36 -15.21 -4.32
CA THR A 8 6.38 -14.18 -4.01
C THR A 8 6.98 -12.82 -4.31
N ILE A 9 6.23 -11.97 -5.01
CA ILE A 9 6.64 -10.63 -5.40
C ILE A 9 5.77 -9.62 -4.65
N LYS A 10 6.40 -8.63 -4.02
CA LYS A 10 5.69 -7.53 -3.37
C LYS A 10 5.99 -6.25 -4.14
N LEU A 11 4.96 -5.53 -4.52
CA LEU A 11 5.13 -4.26 -5.22
C LEU A 11 3.98 -3.31 -4.88
N GLN A 12 4.13 -2.07 -5.31
CA GLN A 12 3.10 -1.04 -5.16
C GLN A 12 2.77 -0.50 -6.54
N ALA A 13 1.50 -0.33 -6.81
CA ALA A 13 1.02 0.24 -8.06
C ALA A 13 -0.16 1.17 -7.80
N VAL A 14 -0.36 2.15 -8.68
CA VAL A 14 -1.50 3.05 -8.58
C VAL A 14 -2.76 2.31 -8.98
N GLY A 15 -3.78 2.36 -8.13
CA GLY A 15 -5.06 1.71 -8.39
C GLY A 15 -5.68 2.17 -9.70
N GLY A 16 -6.16 1.23 -10.49
CA GLY A 16 -6.78 1.49 -11.77
C GLY A 16 -5.84 1.95 -12.89
N ALA A 17 -4.54 2.09 -12.60
CA ALA A 17 -3.57 2.64 -13.55
C ALA A 17 -2.26 1.82 -13.63
N ALA A 18 -2.30 0.55 -13.27
CA ALA A 18 -1.13 -0.32 -13.41
C ALA A 18 -0.76 -0.49 -14.89
N SER A 19 0.52 -0.38 -15.20
CA SER A 19 1.03 -0.46 -16.56
C SER A 19 2.31 -1.29 -16.60
N PRO A 20 2.75 -1.76 -17.78
CA PRO A 20 4.00 -2.49 -17.91
C PRO A 20 5.25 -1.67 -17.61
N ALA A 21 5.11 -0.37 -17.41
CA ALA A 21 6.23 0.51 -17.02
C ALA A 21 6.75 0.17 -15.61
N PRO A 22 8.01 0.53 -15.27
CA PRO A 22 8.51 0.33 -13.92
C PRO A 22 7.57 0.95 -12.86
N PRO A 23 7.39 0.34 -11.66
CA PRO A 23 8.12 -0.84 -11.17
C PRO A 23 7.49 -2.19 -11.53
N VAL A 24 6.33 -2.21 -12.19
CA VAL A 24 5.57 -3.45 -12.41
C VAL A 24 6.23 -4.34 -13.48
N GLY A 25 6.59 -3.77 -14.62
CA GLY A 25 7.15 -4.51 -15.73
C GLY A 25 8.40 -5.32 -15.38
N PRO A 26 9.47 -4.66 -14.89
CA PRO A 26 10.69 -5.38 -14.51
C PRO A 26 10.49 -6.43 -13.43
N ALA A 27 9.66 -6.13 -12.42
CA ALA A 27 9.41 -7.07 -11.33
C ALA A 27 8.76 -8.36 -11.82
N LEU A 28 7.79 -8.26 -12.71
CA LEU A 28 7.07 -9.41 -13.25
C LEU A 28 7.82 -10.10 -14.40
N GLY A 29 8.50 -9.32 -15.23
CA GLY A 29 9.23 -9.84 -16.36
C GLY A 29 10.36 -10.80 -15.98
N GLN A 30 11.02 -10.57 -14.85
CA GLN A 30 12.06 -11.45 -14.33
C GLN A 30 11.56 -12.87 -14.02
N HIS A 31 10.27 -13.01 -13.75
CA HIS A 31 9.67 -14.28 -13.38
C HIS A 31 8.85 -14.91 -14.53
N GLY A 32 8.85 -14.29 -15.69
CA GLY A 32 8.16 -14.81 -16.86
C GLY A 32 6.64 -14.73 -16.81
N ILE A 33 6.10 -13.84 -16.00
CA ILE A 33 4.65 -13.65 -15.83
C ILE A 33 4.11 -12.77 -16.96
N ASN A 34 2.87 -13.02 -17.38
CA ASN A 34 2.17 -12.14 -18.33
C ASN A 34 1.80 -10.81 -17.65
N ILE A 35 2.58 -9.78 -17.95
CA ILE A 35 2.43 -8.45 -17.35
C ILE A 35 1.08 -7.84 -17.70
N MET A 36 0.64 -7.97 -18.94
CA MET A 36 -0.64 -7.38 -19.38
C MET A 36 -1.84 -8.01 -18.69
N GLU A 37 -1.81 -9.32 -18.48
CA GLU A 37 -2.85 -10.03 -17.75
C GLU A 37 -2.94 -9.54 -16.30
N PHE A 38 -1.81 -9.38 -15.64
CA PHE A 38 -1.76 -8.83 -14.29
C PHE A 38 -2.33 -7.41 -14.26
N CYS A 39 -1.89 -6.54 -15.18
CA CYS A 39 -2.35 -5.16 -15.24
C CYS A 39 -3.86 -5.07 -15.42
N LYS A 40 -4.44 -5.86 -16.31
CA LYS A 40 -5.89 -5.90 -16.53
C LYS A 40 -6.65 -6.33 -15.28
N ALA A 41 -6.21 -7.43 -14.65
CA ALA A 41 -6.86 -7.95 -13.45
C ALA A 41 -6.75 -6.98 -12.28
N PHE A 42 -5.58 -6.41 -12.07
CA PHE A 42 -5.34 -5.43 -11.02
C PHE A 42 -6.20 -4.18 -11.22
N ASN A 43 -6.19 -3.62 -12.43
CA ASN A 43 -6.98 -2.43 -12.74
C ASN A 43 -8.48 -2.67 -12.54
N ALA A 44 -8.98 -3.85 -12.92
CA ALA A 44 -10.38 -4.21 -12.73
C ALA A 44 -10.75 -4.26 -11.25
N GLN A 45 -9.87 -4.82 -10.40
CA GLN A 45 -10.12 -4.91 -8.95
C GLN A 45 -9.98 -3.57 -8.24
N THR A 46 -9.16 -2.67 -8.75
CA THR A 46 -8.78 -1.43 -8.05
C THR A 46 -9.40 -0.18 -8.67
N GLN A 47 -10.38 -0.31 -9.55
CA GLN A 47 -11.05 0.84 -10.16
C GLN A 47 -11.65 1.81 -9.14
N GLN A 48 -12.17 1.28 -8.03
CA GLN A 48 -12.75 2.09 -6.95
C GLN A 48 -11.71 2.90 -6.20
N ASP A 49 -10.45 2.45 -6.24
CA ASP A 49 -9.33 3.07 -5.55
C ASP A 49 -8.39 3.78 -6.53
N ALA A 50 -8.92 4.22 -7.68
CA ALA A 50 -8.14 4.88 -8.72
C ALA A 50 -7.39 6.10 -8.15
N GLY A 51 -6.12 6.22 -8.51
CA GLY A 51 -5.26 7.30 -8.03
C GLY A 51 -4.62 7.06 -6.67
N THR A 52 -4.94 5.97 -5.99
CA THR A 52 -4.35 5.61 -4.69
C THR A 52 -3.31 4.52 -4.87
N VAL A 53 -2.17 4.65 -4.21
CA VAL A 53 -1.13 3.61 -4.24
C VAL A 53 -1.61 2.40 -3.46
N ILE A 54 -1.59 1.23 -4.10
CA ILE A 54 -2.07 -0.01 -3.50
C ILE A 54 -0.93 -1.03 -3.48
N PRO A 55 -0.57 -1.55 -2.29
CA PRO A 55 0.38 -2.64 -2.20
C PRO A 55 -0.22 -3.94 -2.73
N VAL A 56 0.56 -4.68 -3.49
CA VAL A 56 0.14 -5.95 -4.09
C VAL A 56 1.16 -7.03 -3.72
N VAL A 57 0.66 -8.18 -3.30
CA VAL A 57 1.48 -9.37 -3.10
C VAL A 57 1.09 -10.37 -4.17
N ILE A 58 2.04 -10.72 -5.03
CA ILE A 58 1.84 -11.63 -6.16
C ILE A 58 2.53 -12.94 -5.84
N THR A 59 1.81 -14.03 -5.86
CA THR A 59 2.37 -15.37 -5.70
C THR A 59 2.53 -16.02 -7.08
N VAL A 60 3.77 -16.38 -7.41
CA VAL A 60 4.13 -16.98 -8.69
C VAL A 60 4.30 -18.48 -8.49
N TYR A 61 3.67 -19.27 -9.36
CA TYR A 61 3.73 -20.73 -9.32
C TYR A 61 4.69 -21.27 -10.40
N GLU A 62 5.09 -22.51 -10.26
CA GLU A 62 6.06 -23.17 -11.15
C GLU A 62 5.59 -23.22 -12.61
N ASP A 63 4.29 -23.27 -12.85
CA ASP A 63 3.71 -23.28 -14.18
C ASP A 63 3.58 -21.90 -14.82
N ARG A 64 4.17 -20.87 -14.19
CA ARG A 64 4.12 -19.48 -14.60
C ARG A 64 2.76 -18.82 -14.43
N SER A 65 1.82 -19.52 -13.79
CA SER A 65 0.59 -18.87 -13.34
C SER A 65 0.87 -18.02 -12.10
N PHE A 66 -0.04 -17.12 -11.79
CA PHE A 66 0.09 -16.27 -10.62
C PHE A 66 -1.27 -16.02 -10.00
N THR A 67 -1.24 -15.75 -8.71
CA THR A 67 -2.36 -15.15 -7.99
C THR A 67 -1.85 -13.92 -7.28
N PHE A 68 -2.74 -12.96 -7.02
CA PHE A 68 -2.36 -11.76 -6.30
C PHE A 68 -3.44 -11.34 -5.33
N ILE A 69 -3.00 -10.69 -4.26
CA ILE A 69 -3.90 -10.06 -3.30
C ILE A 69 -3.52 -8.58 -3.20
N THR A 70 -4.54 -7.73 -3.15
CA THR A 70 -4.35 -6.30 -2.90
C THR A 70 -4.55 -6.03 -1.42
N LYS A 71 -3.76 -5.11 -0.89
CA LYS A 71 -3.88 -4.67 0.49
C LYS A 71 -4.39 -3.24 0.51
N THR A 72 -4.71 -2.75 1.71
CA THR A 72 -5.09 -1.34 1.88
C THR A 72 -3.92 -0.42 1.55
N PRO A 73 -4.17 0.85 1.15
CA PRO A 73 -3.09 1.79 0.86
C PRO A 73 -2.11 1.91 2.03
N PRO A 74 -0.81 2.19 1.77
CA PRO A 74 0.15 2.38 2.84
C PRO A 74 -0.28 3.50 3.80
N ALA A 75 0.00 3.33 5.09
CA ALA A 75 -0.36 4.31 6.11
C ALA A 75 0.21 5.70 5.79
N ALA A 76 1.43 5.76 5.30
CA ALA A 76 2.07 7.01 4.90
C ALA A 76 1.27 7.75 3.82
N ASP A 77 0.77 7.03 2.82
CA ASP A 77 -0.01 7.64 1.74
C ASP A 77 -1.38 8.11 2.24
N LEU A 78 -2.01 7.38 3.14
CA LEU A 78 -3.27 7.78 3.76
C LEU A 78 -3.10 9.05 4.58
N ILE A 79 -2.01 9.16 5.34
CA ILE A 79 -1.69 10.36 6.13
C ILE A 79 -1.44 11.55 5.21
N ARG A 80 -0.64 11.39 4.17
CA ARG A 80 -0.38 12.46 3.19
C ARG A 80 -1.65 12.95 2.52
N LYS A 81 -2.51 12.02 2.14
CA LYS A 81 -3.80 12.35 1.52
C LYS A 81 -4.72 13.11 2.48
N ALA A 82 -4.79 12.69 3.74
CA ALA A 82 -5.61 13.36 4.75
C ALA A 82 -5.17 14.80 5.02
N LEU A 83 -3.86 15.08 4.93
CA LEU A 83 -3.28 16.40 5.18
C LEU A 83 -3.01 17.19 3.90
N GLY A 84 -3.20 16.61 2.74
CA GLY A 84 -2.88 17.26 1.47
C GLY A 84 -1.38 17.47 1.23
N LEU A 85 -0.54 16.64 1.86
CA LEU A 85 0.92 16.72 1.71
C LEU A 85 1.40 15.90 0.52
N GLU A 86 2.37 16.43 -0.22
CA GLU A 86 3.02 15.69 -1.30
C GLU A 86 4.08 14.74 -0.78
N LYS A 87 4.79 15.15 0.28
CA LYS A 87 5.93 14.41 0.81
C LYS A 87 6.06 14.62 2.32
N GLY A 88 6.57 13.61 3.00
CA GLY A 88 6.92 13.70 4.41
C GLY A 88 8.23 14.47 4.64
N SER A 89 8.58 14.71 5.89
CA SER A 89 9.80 15.40 6.26
C SER A 89 11.05 14.53 6.07
N ALA A 90 12.13 15.13 5.58
CA ALA A 90 13.44 14.49 5.53
C ALA A 90 14.08 14.38 6.92
N GLU A 91 13.73 15.30 7.83
CA GLU A 91 14.19 15.30 9.22
C GLU A 91 13.00 15.37 10.18
N PRO A 92 12.28 14.22 10.38
CA PRO A 92 11.00 14.24 11.10
C PRO A 92 11.08 14.72 12.55
N HIS A 93 12.22 14.60 13.19
CA HIS A 93 12.41 15.02 14.57
C HIS A 93 12.71 16.51 14.72
N ARG A 94 13.06 17.17 13.63
CA ARG A 94 13.37 18.61 13.60
C ARG A 94 12.33 19.40 12.81
N ASP A 95 12.08 18.98 11.59
CA ASP A 95 11.19 19.67 10.67
C ASP A 95 9.83 18.98 10.63
N LYS A 96 8.82 19.63 11.17
CA LYS A 96 7.44 19.14 11.13
C LYS A 96 6.74 19.71 9.92
N VAL A 97 6.12 18.85 9.13
CA VAL A 97 5.45 19.26 7.89
C VAL A 97 3.94 19.38 8.03
N GLY A 98 3.38 18.96 9.14
CA GLY A 98 1.94 19.08 9.37
C GLY A 98 1.53 18.57 10.74
N LYS A 99 0.23 18.66 10.99
CA LYS A 99 -0.39 18.17 12.22
C LYS A 99 -1.61 17.34 11.86
N ILE A 100 -1.85 16.26 12.60
CA ILE A 100 -2.99 15.38 12.39
C ILE A 100 -3.73 15.23 13.71
N THR A 101 -5.06 15.24 13.64
CA THR A 101 -5.90 15.07 14.83
C THR A 101 -6.09 13.58 15.14
N SER A 102 -6.41 13.27 16.40
CA SER A 102 -6.73 11.91 16.81
C SER A 102 -7.91 11.33 16.02
N ALA A 103 -8.90 12.16 15.68
CA ALA A 103 -10.05 11.73 14.88
C ALA A 103 -9.63 11.30 13.47
N GLN A 104 -8.73 12.05 12.83
CA GLN A 104 -8.20 11.70 11.52
C GLN A 104 -7.38 10.40 11.57
N LEU A 105 -6.55 10.24 12.60
CA LEU A 105 -5.79 9.01 12.81
C LEU A 105 -6.71 7.80 12.98
N ARG A 106 -7.78 7.96 13.74
CA ARG A 106 -8.76 6.89 13.96
C ARG A 106 -9.44 6.48 12.66
N SER A 107 -9.80 7.44 11.82
CA SER A 107 -10.39 7.19 10.50
C SER A 107 -9.44 6.39 9.61
N ILE A 108 -8.16 6.75 9.58
CA ILE A 108 -7.13 6.02 8.83
C ILE A 108 -6.96 4.61 9.39
N ALA A 109 -6.93 4.47 10.71
CA ALA A 109 -6.82 3.18 11.37
C ALA A 109 -7.98 2.24 11.04
N GLU A 110 -9.20 2.78 10.94
CA GLU A 110 -10.38 2.01 10.53
C GLU A 110 -10.23 1.47 9.11
N GLN A 111 -9.75 2.30 8.19
CA GLN A 111 -9.54 1.89 6.79
C GLN A 111 -8.50 0.79 6.67
N LYS A 112 -7.47 0.81 7.51
CA LYS A 112 -6.35 -0.11 7.43
C LYS A 112 -6.44 -1.27 8.44
N PHE A 113 -7.46 -1.32 9.26
CA PHE A 113 -7.58 -2.27 10.38
C PHE A 113 -7.40 -3.72 9.94
N ALA A 114 -7.92 -4.09 8.78
CA ALA A 114 -7.82 -5.45 8.25
C ALA A 114 -6.38 -5.91 8.01
N ASP A 115 -5.46 -4.99 7.73
CA ASP A 115 -4.05 -5.29 7.44
C ASP A 115 -3.13 -5.10 8.65
N LEU A 116 -3.67 -4.60 9.76
CA LEU A 116 -2.90 -4.35 10.98
C LEU A 116 -3.03 -5.51 11.96
N ASN A 117 -2.00 -5.75 12.75
CA ASN A 117 -2.02 -6.76 13.79
C ASN A 117 -2.48 -6.20 15.14
N ALA A 118 -3.30 -5.15 15.10
CA ALA A 118 -3.86 -4.53 16.30
C ALA A 118 -5.03 -5.33 16.85
N ASN A 119 -5.14 -5.39 18.17
CA ASN A 119 -6.25 -6.10 18.83
C ASN A 119 -7.54 -5.28 18.83
N ASP A 120 -7.42 -3.96 18.84
CA ASP A 120 -8.56 -3.05 18.83
C ASP A 120 -8.24 -1.78 18.04
N LEU A 121 -9.23 -0.92 17.90
CA LEU A 121 -9.09 0.32 17.11
C LEU A 121 -8.14 1.31 17.79
N ASP A 122 -8.08 1.36 19.11
CA ASP A 122 -7.16 2.24 19.83
C ASP A 122 -5.70 1.83 19.59
N ALA A 123 -5.41 0.53 19.59
CA ALA A 123 -4.09 0.03 19.26
C ALA A 123 -3.72 0.34 17.80
N ALA A 124 -4.67 0.18 16.87
CA ALA A 124 -4.47 0.53 15.46
C ALA A 124 -4.16 2.02 15.30
N THR A 125 -4.87 2.89 16.02
CA THR A 125 -4.64 4.34 16.02
C THR A 125 -3.21 4.66 16.48
N LYS A 126 -2.71 3.98 17.50
CA LYS A 126 -1.33 4.17 17.98
C LYS A 126 -0.29 3.77 16.92
N ILE A 127 -0.53 2.70 16.18
CA ILE A 127 0.34 2.26 15.10
C ILE A 127 0.43 3.35 14.03
N ILE A 128 -0.70 3.90 13.61
CA ILE A 128 -0.77 4.97 12.61
C ILE A 128 -0.11 6.25 13.14
N ALA A 129 -0.31 6.58 14.42
CA ALA A 129 0.34 7.73 15.05
C ALA A 129 1.87 7.62 15.01
N GLY A 130 2.42 6.43 15.22
CA GLY A 130 3.85 6.18 15.08
C GLY A 130 4.36 6.45 13.66
N THR A 131 3.61 6.02 12.65
CA THR A 131 3.92 6.28 11.25
C THR A 131 3.89 7.80 10.97
N ALA A 132 2.89 8.51 11.48
CA ALA A 132 2.78 9.95 11.32
C ALA A 132 3.98 10.68 11.90
N ARG A 133 4.41 10.31 13.09
CA ARG A 133 5.60 10.88 13.73
C ARG A 133 6.85 10.64 12.90
N SER A 134 7.00 9.46 12.31
CA SER A 134 8.14 9.13 11.45
C SER A 134 8.16 9.95 10.16
N MET A 135 7.04 10.53 9.77
CA MET A 135 6.91 11.41 8.60
C MET A 135 7.09 12.89 8.93
N GLY A 136 7.26 13.24 10.20
CA GLY A 136 7.32 14.62 10.64
C GLY A 136 5.95 15.27 10.82
N VAL A 137 4.93 14.48 11.11
CA VAL A 137 3.57 14.95 11.38
C VAL A 137 3.30 14.84 12.88
N ASP A 138 2.94 15.97 13.50
CA ASP A 138 2.58 15.99 14.92
C ASP A 138 1.16 15.47 15.11
N VAL A 139 0.98 14.71 16.17
CA VAL A 139 -0.33 14.21 16.60
C VAL A 139 -0.88 15.14 17.68
N ILE A 140 -2.03 15.71 17.44
CA ILE A 140 -2.69 16.64 18.36
C ILE A 140 -4.02 16.09 18.90
#